data_4b3da7273707178ab46c830178b67180
#
_entry.id   4b3da7273707178ab46c830178b67180
#
_cell.length_a   1.000
_cell.length_b   1.000
_cell.length_c   1.000
_cell.angle_alpha   90.00
_cell.angle_beta   90.00
_cell.angle_gamma   90.00
#
_symmetry.space_group_name_H-M   'P 1'
#
loop_
_entity.id
_entity.type
_entity.pdbx_description
1 polymer ?
#
loop_
_entity_poly.entity_id
_entity_poly.type
_entity_poly.pdbx_seq_one_letter_code
_entity_poly.pdbx_strand_id
1 'polypeptide(L)'
;MHFVPTFRVLSVLATLLAAPTAKADIRSFNAAVQAGDYRGAMVVAGQTWPTVDLASASTALVAREFAWVAMLAGEPASALMYSRFLVEQGNALPHPDPAPAVSRVLHDWATLEAAASPQARANLMQSLYKRATAPGRDLISPRAAHALLAEAWAAGEWAQAESAAMYAIRFLDDLEAGSIAARFEARRGAAMARFMRTKSIEAYNALYDIAGEVHDQIAATSDGAGRARLATEYYAATSWADAIYGGLGSRQRELADRRASISTGRAPMNELLYPAPGDASLPRCRIALARADSPGFPFILKFKDLAGSVTYAAEVAQNGVLQNPRLMAWAPHPDFVRATEAVQSSWRWRIEGTLQPPACRLPKVHIVTFEYALGR
;
A
#
# COMPACT_ATOMS: atom_id res chain seq x y z
N MET A 1 4.46 9.21 -2.74
CA MET A 1 3.74 8.10 -2.12
C MET A 1 4.64 7.51 -1.04
N HIS A 2 4.47 7.92 0.22
CA HIS A 2 5.19 7.27 1.33
C HIS A 2 4.27 6.20 1.90
N PHE A 3 4.26 5.03 1.28
CA PHE A 3 3.66 3.84 1.87
C PHE A 3 4.69 3.19 2.78
N VAL A 4 4.45 3.24 4.08
CA VAL A 4 5.16 2.43 5.07
C VAL A 4 4.26 1.24 5.41
N PRO A 5 4.39 0.11 4.72
CA PRO A 5 3.71 -1.10 5.17
C PRO A 5 4.50 -1.68 6.34
N THR A 6 3.84 -1.80 7.49
CA THR A 6 4.35 -2.53 8.65
C THR A 6 4.43 -4.02 8.33
N PHE A 7 5.51 -4.44 7.68
CA PHE A 7 5.88 -5.85 7.63
C PHE A 7 6.61 -6.20 8.92
N ARG A 8 6.08 -7.13 9.70
CA ARG A 8 6.90 -7.88 10.64
C ARG A 8 7.84 -8.73 9.81
N VAL A 9 9.10 -8.29 9.73
CA VAL A 9 10.20 -9.11 9.18
C VAL A 9 10.30 -10.35 10.07
N LEU A 10 9.91 -11.49 9.54
CA LEU A 10 10.24 -12.78 10.14
C LEU A 10 11.75 -12.89 10.07
N SER A 11 12.40 -12.70 11.23
CA SER A 11 13.84 -12.79 11.41
C SER A 11 14.31 -14.19 11.11
N VAL A 12 14.87 -14.42 9.93
CA VAL A 12 15.78 -15.55 9.67
C VAL A 12 17.17 -15.19 10.22
N LEU A 13 17.22 -14.73 11.47
CA LEU A 13 18.46 -14.31 12.15
C LEU A 13 18.77 -15.21 13.35
N ALA A 14 18.79 -16.51 13.12
CA ALA A 14 19.31 -17.44 14.11
C ALA A 14 20.61 -18.09 13.60
N THR A 15 21.71 -17.34 13.55
CA THR A 15 23.10 -17.86 13.67
C THR A 15 24.14 -16.82 13.26
N LEU A 16 24.34 -15.80 14.07
CA LEU A 16 25.55 -14.97 13.99
C LEU A 16 26.28 -15.03 15.34
N LEU A 17 27.14 -16.02 15.50
CA LEU A 17 28.05 -16.18 16.62
C LEU A 17 29.48 -15.97 16.16
N ALA A 18 30.00 -14.74 16.22
CA ALA A 18 31.43 -14.46 16.18
C ALA A 18 31.76 -13.10 16.79
N ALA A 19 32.88 -13.01 17.50
CA ALA A 19 33.56 -11.90 18.18
C ALA A 19 32.76 -11.05 19.23
N PRO A 20 33.29 -10.77 20.42
CA PRO A 20 32.51 -10.18 21.53
C PRO A 20 32.07 -8.72 21.31
N THR A 21 32.82 -7.89 20.62
CA THR A 21 32.49 -6.49 20.36
C THR A 21 31.47 -6.31 19.24
N ALA A 22 31.65 -6.97 18.11
CA ALA A 22 30.70 -6.96 17.00
C ALA A 22 29.33 -7.60 17.34
N LYS A 23 29.30 -8.54 18.30
CA LYS A 23 28.06 -9.18 18.77
C LYS A 23 27.10 -8.24 19.48
N ALA A 24 27.60 -7.27 20.25
CA ALA A 24 26.76 -6.32 20.97
C ALA A 24 26.03 -5.38 19.99
N ASP A 25 26.75 -4.92 18.96
CA ASP A 25 26.23 -3.95 18.00
C ASP A 25 25.19 -4.58 17.04
N ILE A 26 25.45 -5.81 16.58
CA ILE A 26 24.46 -6.55 15.76
C ILE A 26 23.21 -6.90 16.56
N ARG A 27 23.31 -7.17 17.86
CA ARG A 27 22.12 -7.38 18.70
C ARG A 27 21.28 -6.11 18.82
N SER A 28 21.92 -4.95 19.01
CA SER A 28 21.25 -3.65 19.06
C SER A 28 20.58 -3.32 17.72
N PHE A 29 21.25 -3.60 16.61
CA PHE A 29 20.67 -3.49 15.27
C PHE A 29 19.41 -4.36 15.13
N ASN A 30 19.50 -5.64 15.46
CA ASN A 30 18.37 -6.56 15.38
C ASN A 30 17.20 -6.16 16.29
N ALA A 31 17.48 -5.67 17.50
CA ALA A 31 16.45 -5.18 18.41
C ALA A 31 15.70 -3.97 17.82
N ALA A 32 16.42 -3.03 17.21
CA ALA A 32 15.81 -1.88 16.54
C ALA A 32 14.95 -2.31 15.32
N VAL A 33 15.45 -3.25 14.51
CA VAL A 33 14.68 -3.82 13.38
C VAL A 33 13.41 -4.51 13.85
N GLN A 34 13.48 -5.30 14.91
CA GLN A 34 12.30 -5.98 15.49
C GLN A 34 11.28 -5.01 16.06
N ALA A 35 11.75 -3.88 16.61
CA ALA A 35 10.88 -2.79 17.08
C ALA A 35 10.29 -1.95 15.93
N GLY A 36 10.72 -2.16 14.66
CA GLY A 36 10.33 -1.34 13.51
C GLY A 36 11.05 0.02 13.44
N ASP A 37 12.04 0.24 14.30
CA ASP A 37 12.89 1.44 14.28
C ASP A 37 14.03 1.28 13.29
N TYR A 38 13.70 1.33 12.01
CA TYR A 38 14.69 1.18 10.94
C TYR A 38 15.73 2.30 10.91
N ARG A 39 15.37 3.53 11.32
CA ARG A 39 16.33 4.64 11.40
C ARG A 39 17.32 4.45 12.54
N GLY A 40 16.84 4.04 13.70
CA GLY A 40 17.72 3.66 14.81
C GLY A 40 18.65 2.50 14.44
N ALA A 41 18.14 1.51 13.73
CA ALA A 41 18.94 0.41 13.21
C ALA A 41 20.06 0.92 12.27
N MET A 42 19.79 1.90 11.41
CA MET A 42 20.81 2.46 10.51
C MET A 42 21.90 3.24 11.22
N VAL A 43 21.58 3.90 12.34
CA VAL A 43 22.62 4.52 13.21
C VAL A 43 23.57 3.44 13.75
N VAL A 44 23.03 2.34 14.24
CA VAL A 44 23.83 1.21 14.72
C VAL A 44 24.64 0.57 13.57
N ALA A 45 24.04 0.38 12.40
CA ALA A 45 24.74 -0.14 11.22
C ALA A 45 25.95 0.72 10.82
N GLY A 46 25.80 2.05 10.81
CA GLY A 46 26.90 2.98 10.51
C GLY A 46 28.05 2.92 11.51
N GLN A 47 27.77 2.70 12.79
CA GLN A 47 28.77 2.51 13.84
C GLN A 47 29.45 1.14 13.76
N THR A 48 28.69 0.12 13.39
CA THR A 48 29.17 -1.28 13.36
C THR A 48 30.00 -1.58 12.10
N TRP A 49 29.62 -1.03 10.94
CA TRP A 49 30.21 -1.36 9.66
C TRP A 49 31.76 -1.21 9.62
N PRO A 50 32.36 -0.13 10.14
CA PRO A 50 33.83 0.03 10.17
C PRO A 50 34.58 -1.05 10.97
N THR A 51 33.87 -1.79 11.85
CA THR A 51 34.43 -2.82 12.73
C THR A 51 34.13 -4.23 12.25
N VAL A 52 33.45 -4.39 11.11
CA VAL A 52 33.13 -5.70 10.54
C VAL A 52 34.39 -6.36 10.05
N ASP A 53 34.63 -7.59 10.54
CA ASP A 53 35.74 -8.43 10.05
C ASP A 53 35.40 -8.96 8.66
N LEU A 54 36.08 -8.45 7.64
CA LEU A 54 35.88 -8.86 6.25
C LEU A 54 36.26 -10.31 5.97
N ALA A 55 36.99 -10.98 6.85
CA ALA A 55 37.28 -12.40 6.77
C ALA A 55 36.15 -13.27 7.35
N SER A 56 35.17 -12.68 8.01
CA SER A 56 34.05 -13.42 8.59
C SER A 56 33.11 -14.00 7.53
N ALA A 57 32.65 -15.23 7.76
CA ALA A 57 31.63 -15.88 6.93
C ALA A 57 30.29 -15.12 6.89
N SER A 58 30.05 -14.21 7.83
CA SER A 58 28.82 -13.42 7.94
C SER A 58 28.88 -12.08 7.22
N THR A 59 30.03 -11.64 6.72
CA THR A 59 30.24 -10.29 6.17
C THR A 59 29.27 -9.96 5.06
N ALA A 60 29.10 -10.85 4.07
CA ALA A 60 28.16 -10.63 2.98
C ALA A 60 26.71 -10.57 3.46
N LEU A 61 26.34 -11.38 4.45
CA LEU A 61 25.00 -11.36 5.05
C LEU A 61 24.75 -10.04 5.79
N VAL A 62 25.70 -9.60 6.62
CA VAL A 62 25.61 -8.32 7.37
C VAL A 62 25.47 -7.14 6.42
N ALA A 63 26.29 -7.07 5.37
CA ALA A 63 26.19 -6.01 4.36
C ALA A 63 24.82 -6.00 3.66
N ARG A 64 24.27 -7.18 3.35
CA ARG A 64 22.93 -7.30 2.73
C ARG A 64 21.83 -6.84 3.67
N GLU A 65 21.87 -7.25 4.93
CA GLU A 65 20.89 -6.83 5.94
C GLU A 65 20.94 -5.31 6.16
N PHE A 66 22.14 -4.72 6.23
CA PHE A 66 22.29 -3.27 6.36
C PHE A 66 21.73 -2.54 5.13
N ALA A 67 22.03 -3.01 3.92
CA ALA A 67 21.46 -2.44 2.70
C ALA A 67 19.93 -2.57 2.65
N TRP A 68 19.40 -3.72 3.06
CA TRP A 68 17.96 -3.97 3.13
C TRP A 68 17.25 -3.02 4.11
N VAL A 69 17.78 -2.93 5.33
CA VAL A 69 17.20 -2.06 6.37
C VAL A 69 17.33 -0.58 5.99
N ALA A 70 18.40 -0.18 5.31
CA ALA A 70 18.54 1.16 4.76
C ALA A 70 17.43 1.50 3.75
N MET A 71 17.05 0.54 2.88
CA MET A 71 15.90 0.73 1.98
C MET A 71 14.59 0.88 2.77
N LEU A 72 14.38 0.10 3.83
CA LEU A 72 13.21 0.22 4.71
C LEU A 72 13.17 1.54 5.49
N ALA A 73 14.33 2.08 5.84
CA ALA A 73 14.49 3.38 6.50
C ALA A 73 14.28 4.58 5.56
N GLY A 74 14.21 4.36 4.24
CA GLY A 74 14.17 5.41 3.23
C GLY A 74 15.52 6.10 3.02
N GLU A 75 16.63 5.39 3.22
CA GLU A 75 18.02 5.86 3.09
C GLU A 75 18.74 5.20 1.89
N PRO A 76 18.34 5.50 0.63
CA PRO A 76 18.90 4.83 -0.54
C PRO A 76 20.41 5.05 -0.70
N ALA A 77 20.97 6.15 -0.23
CA ALA A 77 22.43 6.40 -0.25
C ALA A 77 23.19 5.42 0.64
N SER A 78 22.69 5.15 1.85
CA SER A 78 23.25 4.14 2.76
C SER A 78 23.10 2.73 2.16
N ALA A 79 21.92 2.42 1.58
CA ALA A 79 21.69 1.15 0.89
C ALA A 79 22.67 0.93 -0.27
N LEU A 80 22.95 1.97 -1.05
CA LEU A 80 23.95 1.92 -2.13
C LEU A 80 25.34 1.59 -1.64
N MET A 81 25.76 2.19 -0.51
CA MET A 81 27.08 1.93 0.05
C MET A 81 27.30 0.44 0.35
N TYR A 82 26.36 -0.18 1.06
CA TYR A 82 26.45 -1.60 1.45
C TYR A 82 26.24 -2.55 0.26
N SER A 83 25.26 -2.25 -0.60
CA SER A 83 24.98 -3.10 -1.75
C SER A 83 26.05 -3.03 -2.83
N ARG A 84 26.70 -1.86 -3.01
CA ARG A 84 27.87 -1.70 -3.90
C ARG A 84 29.02 -2.57 -3.43
N PHE A 85 29.34 -2.55 -2.13
CA PHE A 85 30.35 -3.43 -1.55
C PHE A 85 30.10 -4.90 -1.93
N LEU A 86 28.85 -5.38 -1.83
CA LEU A 86 28.48 -6.75 -2.20
C LEU A 86 28.66 -7.03 -3.69
N VAL A 87 28.27 -6.11 -4.55
CA VAL A 87 28.35 -6.29 -6.01
C VAL A 87 29.81 -6.24 -6.49
N GLU A 88 30.64 -5.38 -5.93
CA GLU A 88 32.03 -5.19 -6.34
C GLU A 88 32.99 -6.17 -5.66
N GLN A 89 32.78 -6.49 -4.41
CA GLN A 89 33.73 -7.26 -3.59
C GLN A 89 33.19 -8.59 -3.08
N GLY A 90 31.85 -8.79 -3.10
CA GLY A 90 31.21 -9.97 -2.48
C GLY A 90 31.74 -11.32 -2.97
N ASN A 91 32.13 -11.43 -4.24
CA ASN A 91 32.71 -12.66 -4.80
C ASN A 91 34.21 -12.84 -4.44
N ALA A 92 34.90 -11.78 -4.06
CA ALA A 92 36.33 -11.79 -3.70
C ALA A 92 36.53 -11.97 -2.18
N LEU A 93 35.45 -11.98 -1.38
CA LEU A 93 35.54 -12.25 0.05
C LEU A 93 36.06 -13.65 0.32
N PRO A 94 36.78 -13.93 1.43
CA PRO A 94 37.15 -15.26 1.86
C PRO A 94 35.96 -16.24 1.94
N HIS A 95 34.79 -15.69 2.28
CA HIS A 95 33.49 -16.37 2.20
C HIS A 95 32.60 -15.57 1.23
N PRO A 96 32.49 -16.00 -0.03
CA PRO A 96 31.74 -15.31 -1.06
C PRO A 96 30.27 -15.08 -0.69
N ASP A 97 29.66 -14.06 -1.28
CA ASP A 97 28.24 -13.78 -1.12
C ASP A 97 27.40 -15.01 -1.55
N PRO A 98 26.64 -15.64 -0.64
CA PRO A 98 25.85 -16.83 -0.95
C PRO A 98 24.63 -16.52 -1.85
N ALA A 99 24.27 -15.26 -2.05
CA ALA A 99 23.13 -14.85 -2.86
C ALA A 99 23.41 -13.59 -3.71
N PRO A 100 24.40 -13.64 -4.63
CA PRO A 100 24.86 -12.47 -5.39
C PRO A 100 23.76 -11.90 -6.30
N ALA A 101 22.81 -12.73 -6.74
CA ALA A 101 21.67 -12.27 -7.53
C ALA A 101 20.75 -11.33 -6.70
N VAL A 102 20.46 -11.69 -5.46
CA VAL A 102 19.66 -10.88 -4.53
C VAL A 102 20.37 -9.56 -4.20
N SER A 103 21.67 -9.61 -3.96
CA SER A 103 22.49 -8.42 -3.71
C SER A 103 22.49 -7.44 -4.90
N ARG A 104 22.47 -7.96 -6.12
CA ARG A 104 22.31 -7.13 -7.34
C ARG A 104 20.93 -6.50 -7.46
N VAL A 105 19.86 -7.23 -7.12
CA VAL A 105 18.50 -6.68 -7.07
C VAL A 105 18.45 -5.51 -6.09
N LEU A 106 19.00 -5.71 -4.90
CA LEU A 106 19.04 -4.67 -3.86
C LEU A 106 19.86 -3.44 -4.30
N HIS A 107 20.99 -3.67 -4.97
CA HIS A 107 21.82 -2.58 -5.52
C HIS A 107 21.09 -1.80 -6.62
N ASP A 108 20.45 -2.48 -7.56
CA ASP A 108 19.70 -1.84 -8.65
C ASP A 108 18.50 -1.04 -8.10
N TRP A 109 17.82 -1.59 -7.09
CA TRP A 109 16.72 -0.88 -6.42
C TRP A 109 17.21 0.36 -5.68
N ALA A 110 18.27 0.25 -4.88
CA ALA A 110 18.87 1.41 -4.21
C ALA A 110 19.36 2.48 -5.21
N THR A 111 19.91 2.05 -6.36
CA THR A 111 20.34 2.95 -7.45
C THR A 111 19.12 3.68 -8.06
N LEU A 112 18.01 2.99 -8.28
CA LEU A 112 16.77 3.56 -8.79
C LEU A 112 16.23 4.64 -7.83
N GLU A 113 16.15 4.33 -6.53
CA GLU A 113 15.66 5.28 -5.53
C GLU A 113 16.57 6.51 -5.36
N ALA A 114 17.88 6.33 -5.53
CA ALA A 114 18.85 7.43 -5.46
C ALA A 114 18.93 8.27 -6.75
N ALA A 115 18.35 7.80 -7.86
CA ALA A 115 18.45 8.47 -9.15
C ALA A 115 17.65 9.78 -9.18
N ALA A 116 18.33 10.89 -9.51
CA ALA A 116 17.75 12.23 -9.50
C ALA A 116 16.98 12.58 -10.78
N SER A 117 17.29 11.96 -11.93
CA SER A 117 16.67 12.30 -13.19
C SER A 117 15.67 11.25 -13.70
N PRO A 118 14.54 11.67 -14.30
CA PRO A 118 13.55 10.75 -14.88
C PRO A 118 14.15 9.80 -15.93
N GLN A 119 15.08 10.29 -16.74
CA GLN A 119 15.72 9.45 -17.79
C GLN A 119 16.59 8.35 -17.16
N ALA A 120 17.37 8.67 -16.12
CA ALA A 120 18.16 7.68 -15.41
C ALA A 120 17.25 6.64 -14.76
N ARG A 121 16.13 7.06 -14.13
CA ARG A 121 15.13 6.18 -13.53
C ARG A 121 14.53 5.22 -14.56
N ALA A 122 14.14 5.70 -15.74
CA ALA A 122 13.57 4.86 -16.80
C ALA A 122 14.52 3.73 -17.24
N ASN A 123 15.82 4.03 -17.39
CA ASN A 123 16.82 3.03 -17.75
C ASN A 123 17.03 1.99 -16.63
N LEU A 124 17.07 2.46 -15.39
CA LEU A 124 17.25 1.61 -14.21
C LEU A 124 16.04 0.70 -13.96
N MET A 125 14.82 1.19 -14.22
CA MET A 125 13.58 0.39 -14.10
C MET A 125 13.65 -0.88 -14.95
N GLN A 126 14.11 -0.77 -16.20
CA GLN A 126 14.20 -1.94 -17.08
C GLN A 126 15.22 -2.97 -16.56
N SER A 127 16.37 -2.50 -16.06
CA SER A 127 17.39 -3.37 -15.46
C SER A 127 16.87 -4.06 -14.20
N LEU A 128 16.28 -3.31 -13.29
CA LEU A 128 15.72 -3.83 -12.04
C LEU A 128 14.58 -4.82 -12.33
N TYR A 129 13.70 -4.53 -13.27
CA TYR A 129 12.61 -5.43 -13.67
C TYR A 129 13.14 -6.80 -14.07
N LYS A 130 14.12 -6.86 -14.99
CA LYS A 130 14.71 -8.11 -15.45
C LYS A 130 15.33 -8.94 -14.32
N ARG A 131 15.92 -8.30 -13.32
CA ARG A 131 16.55 -8.98 -12.17
C ARG A 131 15.57 -9.36 -11.10
N ALA A 132 14.67 -8.48 -10.71
CA ALA A 132 13.69 -8.75 -9.67
C ALA A 132 12.68 -9.83 -10.05
N THR A 133 12.41 -10.02 -11.35
CA THR A 133 11.51 -11.05 -11.85
C THR A 133 12.22 -12.35 -12.27
N ALA A 134 13.54 -12.42 -12.12
CA ALA A 134 14.27 -13.66 -12.35
C ALA A 134 13.87 -14.74 -11.31
N PRO A 135 13.95 -16.04 -11.66
CA PRO A 135 13.61 -17.10 -10.73
C PRO A 135 14.47 -17.04 -9.46
N GLY A 136 13.82 -17.02 -8.30
CA GLY A 136 14.47 -17.00 -6.99
C GLY A 136 13.44 -16.86 -5.89
N ARG A 137 13.76 -17.36 -4.69
CA ARG A 137 12.92 -17.20 -3.50
C ARG A 137 13.65 -16.35 -2.47
N ASP A 138 13.39 -15.06 -2.47
CA ASP A 138 13.92 -14.13 -1.48
C ASP A 138 12.86 -13.06 -1.15
N LEU A 139 13.06 -12.33 -0.05
CA LEU A 139 12.13 -11.28 0.40
C LEU A 139 12.41 -9.91 -0.22
N ILE A 140 13.56 -9.74 -0.86
CA ILE A 140 14.00 -8.46 -1.45
C ILE A 140 13.40 -8.26 -2.82
N SER A 141 13.41 -9.30 -3.66
CA SER A 141 12.90 -9.23 -5.03
C SER A 141 11.43 -8.80 -5.13
N PRO A 142 10.47 -9.29 -4.30
CA PRO A 142 9.10 -8.78 -4.32
C PRO A 142 8.97 -7.33 -3.91
N ARG A 143 9.81 -6.87 -2.99
CA ARG A 143 9.85 -5.47 -2.58
C ARG A 143 10.38 -4.58 -3.68
N ALA A 144 11.44 -5.01 -4.36
CA ALA A 144 11.95 -4.32 -5.53
C ALA A 144 10.91 -4.29 -6.66
N ALA A 145 10.17 -5.38 -6.88
CA ALA A 145 9.06 -5.43 -7.84
C ALA A 145 7.92 -4.46 -7.43
N HIS A 146 7.65 -4.32 -6.14
CA HIS A 146 6.67 -3.36 -5.64
C HIS A 146 7.13 -1.90 -5.85
N ALA A 147 8.40 -1.60 -5.65
CA ALA A 147 8.97 -0.29 -5.97
C ALA A 147 8.87 0.01 -7.48
N LEU A 148 9.14 -0.99 -8.32
CA LEU A 148 8.94 -0.90 -9.77
C LEU A 148 7.49 -0.62 -10.15
N LEU A 149 6.53 -1.21 -9.44
CA LEU A 149 5.11 -0.91 -9.65
C LEU A 149 4.84 0.59 -9.47
N ALA A 150 5.35 1.20 -8.40
CA ALA A 150 5.18 2.62 -8.13
C ALA A 150 5.85 3.50 -9.20
N GLU A 151 7.06 3.16 -9.63
CA GLU A 151 7.79 3.89 -10.66
C GLU A 151 7.16 3.75 -12.05
N ALA A 152 6.79 2.53 -12.45
CA ALA A 152 6.10 2.28 -13.72
C ALA A 152 4.74 3.00 -13.75
N TRP A 153 4.08 3.07 -12.60
CA TRP A 153 2.85 3.82 -12.42
C TRP A 153 3.06 5.33 -12.64
N ALA A 154 4.08 5.90 -12.01
CA ALA A 154 4.41 7.32 -12.17
C ALA A 154 4.77 7.68 -13.61
N ALA A 155 5.45 6.76 -14.32
CA ALA A 155 5.85 6.90 -15.72
C ALA A 155 4.70 6.62 -16.71
N GLY A 156 3.58 6.02 -16.27
CA GLY A 156 2.50 5.59 -17.16
C GLY A 156 2.82 4.30 -17.95
N GLU A 157 3.82 3.53 -17.51
CA GLU A 157 4.24 2.26 -18.12
C GLU A 157 3.38 1.09 -17.62
N TRP A 158 2.10 1.10 -18.02
CA TRP A 158 1.06 0.22 -17.47
C TRP A 158 1.33 -1.28 -17.64
N ALA A 159 1.96 -1.68 -18.73
CA ALA A 159 2.32 -3.09 -18.95
C ALA A 159 3.39 -3.57 -17.95
N GLN A 160 4.38 -2.73 -17.67
CA GLN A 160 5.41 -3.03 -16.68
C GLN A 160 4.82 -3.02 -15.27
N ALA A 161 3.94 -2.06 -14.95
CA ALA A 161 3.25 -1.97 -13.68
C ALA A 161 2.40 -3.24 -13.41
N GLU A 162 1.62 -3.70 -14.41
CA GLU A 162 0.85 -4.94 -14.30
C GLU A 162 1.76 -6.16 -14.09
N SER A 163 2.84 -6.27 -14.86
CA SER A 163 3.78 -7.39 -14.74
C SER A 163 4.50 -7.42 -13.40
N ALA A 164 4.95 -6.28 -12.88
CA ALA A 164 5.58 -6.17 -11.57
C ALA A 164 4.61 -6.56 -10.44
N ALA A 165 3.36 -6.10 -10.52
CA ALA A 165 2.31 -6.48 -9.57
C ALA A 165 2.00 -7.98 -9.60
N MET A 166 1.88 -8.58 -10.78
CA MET A 166 1.62 -10.01 -10.94
C MET A 166 2.76 -10.87 -10.40
N TYR A 167 4.01 -10.42 -10.55
CA TYR A 167 5.15 -11.09 -9.93
C TYR A 167 5.06 -11.04 -8.40
N ALA A 168 4.80 -9.86 -7.84
CA ALA A 168 4.65 -9.70 -6.40
C ALA A 168 3.49 -10.57 -5.84
N ILE A 169 2.37 -10.68 -6.54
CA ILE A 169 1.23 -11.54 -6.16
C ILE A 169 1.67 -13.00 -6.08
N ARG A 170 2.27 -13.54 -7.13
CA ARG A 170 2.72 -14.94 -7.17
C ARG A 170 3.64 -15.28 -6.01
N PHE A 171 4.59 -14.39 -5.74
CA PHE A 171 5.53 -14.58 -4.65
C PHE A 171 4.85 -14.53 -3.28
N LEU A 172 3.93 -13.59 -3.07
CA LEU A 172 3.20 -13.45 -1.81
C LEU A 172 2.19 -14.58 -1.58
N ASP A 173 1.68 -15.19 -2.65
CA ASP A 173 0.82 -16.38 -2.56
C ASP A 173 1.61 -17.62 -2.13
N ASP A 174 2.88 -17.73 -2.54
CA ASP A 174 3.79 -18.82 -2.11
C ASP A 174 4.25 -18.65 -0.64
N LEU A 175 4.13 -17.45 -0.08
CA LEU A 175 4.46 -17.16 1.32
C LEU A 175 3.19 -17.26 2.16
N GLU A 176 2.92 -18.38 2.81
CA GLU A 176 1.77 -18.57 3.71
C GLU A 176 1.63 -17.49 4.80
N ALA A 177 2.73 -16.83 5.14
CA ALA A 177 2.81 -15.75 6.13
C ALA A 177 2.90 -14.36 5.50
N GLY A 178 2.71 -14.21 4.19
CA GLY A 178 2.78 -12.93 3.50
C GLY A 178 1.78 -11.93 4.08
N SER A 179 2.19 -10.67 4.24
CA SER A 179 1.29 -9.61 4.70
C SER A 179 0.09 -9.54 3.77
N ILE A 180 -1.11 -9.78 4.32
CA ILE A 180 -2.39 -9.63 3.63
C ILE A 180 -2.46 -8.28 2.92
N ALA A 181 -2.02 -7.20 3.57
CA ALA A 181 -1.97 -5.86 3.00
C ALA A 181 -1.13 -5.77 1.72
N ALA A 182 0.08 -6.35 1.70
CA ALA A 182 0.93 -6.31 0.50
C ALA A 182 0.33 -7.08 -0.67
N ARG A 183 -0.33 -8.21 -0.38
CA ARG A 183 -1.05 -8.98 -1.40
C ARG A 183 -2.20 -8.17 -2.00
N PHE A 184 -3.03 -7.55 -1.17
CA PHE A 184 -4.12 -6.72 -1.65
C PHE A 184 -3.61 -5.49 -2.41
N GLU A 185 -2.54 -4.85 -1.95
CA GLU A 185 -1.93 -3.73 -2.64
C GLU A 185 -1.41 -4.13 -4.04
N ALA A 186 -0.69 -5.24 -4.16
CA ALA A 186 -0.23 -5.76 -5.44
C ALA A 186 -1.41 -6.10 -6.38
N ARG A 187 -2.46 -6.74 -5.86
CA ARG A 187 -3.68 -7.06 -6.64
C ARG A 187 -4.39 -5.79 -7.12
N ARG A 188 -4.51 -4.76 -6.27
CA ARG A 188 -5.08 -3.46 -6.68
C ARG A 188 -4.24 -2.79 -7.76
N GLY A 189 -2.92 -2.80 -7.60
CA GLY A 189 -1.98 -2.26 -8.59
C GLY A 189 -2.12 -2.96 -9.95
N ALA A 190 -2.19 -4.29 -9.96
CA ALA A 190 -2.41 -5.07 -11.18
C ALA A 190 -3.75 -4.74 -11.85
N ALA A 191 -4.83 -4.67 -11.09
CA ALA A 191 -6.16 -4.37 -11.61
C ALA A 191 -6.21 -2.99 -12.27
N MET A 192 -5.69 -1.96 -11.60
CA MET A 192 -5.69 -0.61 -12.16
C MET A 192 -4.75 -0.48 -13.37
N ALA A 193 -3.54 -1.07 -13.32
CA ALA A 193 -2.63 -1.06 -14.47
C ALA A 193 -3.27 -1.72 -15.70
N ARG A 194 -3.98 -2.84 -15.49
CA ARG A 194 -4.79 -3.49 -16.53
C ARG A 194 -5.87 -2.56 -17.05
N PHE A 195 -6.61 -1.88 -16.17
CA PHE A 195 -7.64 -0.92 -16.59
C PHE A 195 -7.06 0.21 -17.42
N MET A 196 -5.94 0.79 -16.99
CA MET A 196 -5.30 1.88 -17.76
C MET A 196 -4.92 1.45 -19.18
N ARG A 197 -4.52 0.19 -19.35
CA ARG A 197 -4.12 -0.40 -20.63
C ARG A 197 -5.30 -0.82 -21.51
N THR A 198 -6.36 -1.38 -20.92
CA THR A 198 -7.43 -2.06 -21.66
C THR A 198 -8.79 -1.39 -21.55
N LYS A 199 -8.98 -0.50 -20.56
CA LYS A 199 -10.28 0.09 -20.20
C LYS A 199 -11.39 -0.94 -19.97
N SER A 200 -11.05 -2.10 -19.42
CA SER A 200 -11.92 -3.26 -19.31
C SER A 200 -12.59 -3.33 -17.92
N ILE A 201 -13.82 -3.85 -17.91
CA ILE A 201 -14.60 -4.07 -16.68
C ILE A 201 -14.01 -5.17 -15.78
N GLU A 202 -13.16 -6.07 -16.32
CA GLU A 202 -12.54 -7.13 -15.52
C GLU A 202 -11.67 -6.55 -14.40
N ALA A 203 -11.07 -5.39 -14.60
CA ALA A 203 -10.32 -4.69 -13.57
C ALA A 203 -11.23 -4.23 -12.40
N TYR A 204 -12.40 -3.68 -12.72
CA TYR A 204 -13.42 -3.35 -11.72
C TYR A 204 -13.85 -4.60 -10.93
N ASN A 205 -14.15 -5.68 -11.67
CA ASN A 205 -14.56 -6.94 -11.06
C ASN A 205 -13.49 -7.49 -10.11
N ALA A 206 -12.22 -7.44 -10.50
CA ALA A 206 -11.11 -7.90 -9.65
C ALA A 206 -11.01 -7.10 -8.34
N LEU A 207 -11.20 -5.76 -8.39
CA LEU A 207 -11.20 -4.92 -7.18
C LEU A 207 -12.41 -5.19 -6.30
N TYR A 208 -13.56 -5.43 -6.90
CA TYR A 208 -14.78 -5.77 -6.18
C TYR A 208 -14.65 -7.12 -5.46
N ASP A 209 -13.98 -8.11 -6.09
CA ASP A 209 -13.66 -9.39 -5.46
C ASP A 209 -12.71 -9.21 -4.27
N ILE A 210 -11.67 -8.37 -4.40
CA ILE A 210 -10.78 -8.04 -3.29
C ILE A 210 -11.58 -7.43 -2.12
N ALA A 211 -12.44 -6.46 -2.41
CA ALA A 211 -13.28 -5.83 -1.38
C ALA A 211 -14.16 -6.87 -0.68
N GLY A 212 -14.74 -7.83 -1.44
CA GLY A 212 -15.51 -8.94 -0.91
C GLY A 212 -14.71 -9.87 0.01
N GLU A 213 -13.52 -10.27 -0.42
CA GLU A 213 -12.61 -11.11 0.40
C GLU A 213 -12.24 -10.42 1.71
N VAL A 214 -11.89 -9.12 1.65
CA VAL A 214 -11.54 -8.33 2.83
C VAL A 214 -12.74 -8.18 3.76
N HIS A 215 -13.94 -7.94 3.21
CA HIS A 215 -15.19 -7.89 3.99
C HIS A 215 -15.41 -9.16 4.79
N ASP A 216 -15.29 -10.32 4.13
CA ASP A 216 -15.51 -11.62 4.78
C ASP A 216 -14.46 -11.89 5.88
N GLN A 217 -13.20 -11.46 5.67
CA GLN A 217 -12.17 -11.52 6.70
C GLN A 217 -12.46 -10.58 7.89
N ILE A 218 -12.97 -9.36 7.66
CA ILE A 218 -13.39 -8.45 8.73
C ILE A 218 -14.52 -9.08 9.56
N ALA A 219 -15.51 -9.67 8.89
CA ALA A 219 -16.62 -10.34 9.56
C ALA A 219 -16.17 -11.52 10.43
N ALA A 220 -15.16 -12.27 9.98
CA ALA A 220 -14.57 -13.39 10.72
C ALA A 220 -13.59 -12.97 11.83
N THR A 221 -13.09 -11.72 11.83
CA THR A 221 -12.09 -11.25 12.79
C THR A 221 -12.76 -10.72 14.05
N SER A 222 -12.43 -11.27 15.21
CA SER A 222 -12.92 -10.80 16.53
C SER A 222 -12.10 -9.64 17.09
N ASP A 223 -10.83 -9.53 16.72
CA ASP A 223 -9.91 -8.49 17.22
C ASP A 223 -10.16 -7.13 16.54
N GLY A 224 -10.38 -6.09 17.36
CA GLY A 224 -10.65 -4.73 16.88
C GLY A 224 -9.49 -4.10 16.12
N ALA A 225 -8.23 -4.38 16.50
CA ALA A 225 -7.06 -3.87 15.81
C ALA A 225 -6.87 -4.57 14.44
N GLY A 226 -7.15 -5.86 14.36
CA GLY A 226 -7.20 -6.62 13.13
C GLY A 226 -8.27 -6.08 12.17
N ARG A 227 -9.48 -5.86 12.67
CA ARG A 227 -10.57 -5.24 11.88
C ARG A 227 -10.19 -3.87 11.35
N ALA A 228 -9.57 -3.00 12.16
CA ALA A 228 -9.17 -1.66 11.74
C ALA A 228 -8.11 -1.69 10.62
N ARG A 229 -7.18 -2.64 10.66
CA ARG A 229 -6.19 -2.85 9.59
C ARG A 229 -6.85 -3.31 8.29
N LEU A 230 -7.71 -4.31 8.37
CA LEU A 230 -8.46 -4.81 7.22
C LEU A 230 -9.41 -3.76 6.63
N ALA A 231 -9.97 -2.87 7.47
CA ALA A 231 -10.79 -1.76 7.02
C ALA A 231 -10.07 -0.84 6.03
N THR A 232 -8.79 -0.55 6.27
CA THR A 232 -7.97 0.26 5.34
C THR A 232 -7.87 -0.42 3.97
N GLU A 233 -7.70 -1.74 3.94
CA GLU A 233 -7.63 -2.51 2.70
C GLU A 233 -8.98 -2.55 1.96
N TYR A 234 -10.07 -2.70 2.69
CA TYR A 234 -11.42 -2.64 2.13
C TYR A 234 -11.69 -1.30 1.45
N TYR A 235 -11.48 -0.19 2.17
CA TYR A 235 -11.71 1.14 1.60
C TYR A 235 -10.74 1.49 0.49
N ALA A 236 -9.51 0.99 0.53
CA ALA A 236 -8.60 1.12 -0.60
C ALA A 236 -9.12 0.37 -1.84
N ALA A 237 -9.60 -0.87 -1.69
CA ALA A 237 -10.13 -1.64 -2.81
C ALA A 237 -11.38 -0.98 -3.41
N THR A 238 -12.32 -0.52 -2.57
CA THR A 238 -13.54 0.16 -3.05
C THR A 238 -13.22 1.50 -3.71
N SER A 239 -12.35 2.35 -3.14
CA SER A 239 -11.94 3.61 -3.77
C SER A 239 -11.29 3.39 -5.14
N TRP A 240 -10.51 2.33 -5.30
CA TRP A 240 -9.92 2.01 -6.60
C TRP A 240 -10.97 1.47 -7.58
N ALA A 241 -11.96 0.70 -7.10
CA ALA A 241 -13.09 0.27 -7.91
C ALA A 241 -13.92 1.49 -8.39
N ASP A 242 -14.22 2.44 -7.50
CA ASP A 242 -14.93 3.68 -7.83
C ASP A 242 -14.17 4.52 -8.87
N ALA A 243 -12.84 4.62 -8.73
CA ALA A 243 -12.00 5.30 -9.71
C ALA A 243 -12.06 4.63 -11.09
N ILE A 244 -12.03 3.28 -11.14
CA ILE A 244 -12.22 2.54 -12.39
C ILE A 244 -13.63 2.77 -12.95
N TYR A 245 -14.67 2.65 -12.11
CA TYR A 245 -16.05 2.90 -12.50
C TYR A 245 -16.23 4.27 -13.14
N GLY A 246 -15.66 5.32 -12.54
CA GLY A 246 -15.66 6.68 -13.09
C GLY A 246 -15.02 6.81 -14.47
N GLY A 247 -14.11 5.89 -14.83
CA GLY A 247 -13.45 5.82 -16.13
C GLY A 247 -14.07 4.85 -17.13
N LEU A 248 -15.10 4.05 -16.76
CA LEU A 248 -15.79 3.11 -17.63
C LEU A 248 -16.74 3.85 -18.61
N GLY A 249 -16.95 3.28 -19.79
CA GLY A 249 -18.02 3.69 -20.69
C GLY A 249 -19.40 3.24 -20.21
N SER A 250 -20.47 3.87 -20.71
CA SER A 250 -21.86 3.66 -20.24
C SER A 250 -22.29 2.19 -20.18
N ARG A 251 -22.03 1.41 -21.25
CA ARG A 251 -22.37 -0.03 -21.28
C ARG A 251 -21.64 -0.85 -20.20
N GLN A 252 -20.39 -0.51 -19.91
CA GLN A 252 -19.62 -1.21 -18.89
C GLN A 252 -20.06 -0.80 -17.48
N ARG A 253 -20.50 0.44 -17.28
CA ARG A 253 -21.11 0.88 -16.02
C ARG A 253 -22.39 0.11 -15.71
N GLU A 254 -23.28 -0.08 -16.70
CA GLU A 254 -24.47 -0.91 -16.51
C GLU A 254 -24.15 -2.35 -16.06
N LEU A 255 -23.07 -2.92 -16.58
CA LEU A 255 -22.61 -4.26 -16.14
C LEU A 255 -22.03 -4.23 -14.71
N ALA A 256 -21.31 -3.18 -14.36
CA ALA A 256 -20.80 -2.97 -13.01
C ALA A 256 -21.94 -2.80 -12.00
N ASP A 257 -22.98 -2.02 -12.33
CA ASP A 257 -24.17 -1.81 -11.49
C ASP A 257 -24.93 -3.10 -11.24
N ARG A 258 -25.10 -3.95 -12.28
CA ARG A 258 -25.70 -5.28 -12.13
C ARG A 258 -24.91 -6.16 -11.17
N ARG A 259 -23.58 -6.14 -11.25
CA ARG A 259 -22.73 -6.92 -10.33
C ARG A 259 -22.85 -6.41 -8.89
N ALA A 260 -22.82 -5.11 -8.69
CA ALA A 260 -23.01 -4.51 -7.37
C ALA A 260 -24.36 -4.90 -6.75
N SER A 261 -25.43 -4.98 -7.55
CA SER A 261 -26.76 -5.37 -7.07
C SER A 261 -26.84 -6.85 -6.63
N ILE A 262 -26.03 -7.74 -7.21
CA ILE A 262 -26.02 -9.17 -6.87
C ILE A 262 -25.33 -9.45 -5.53
N SER A 263 -24.43 -8.57 -5.09
CA SER A 263 -23.66 -8.76 -3.85
C SER A 263 -24.34 -8.25 -2.57
N THR A 264 -25.63 -7.99 -2.62
CA THR A 264 -26.41 -7.32 -1.54
C THR A 264 -26.64 -8.17 -0.26
N GLY A 265 -26.10 -9.37 -0.17
CA GLY A 265 -26.25 -10.23 1.02
C GLY A 265 -25.28 -9.94 2.18
N ARG A 266 -24.29 -9.06 1.97
CA ARG A 266 -23.31 -8.72 3.00
C ARG A 266 -23.81 -7.57 3.88
N ALA A 267 -23.52 -7.65 5.19
CA ALA A 267 -23.78 -6.54 6.09
C ALA A 267 -23.00 -5.27 5.63
N PRO A 268 -23.58 -4.08 5.73
CA PRO A 268 -22.87 -2.86 5.39
C PRO A 268 -21.57 -2.72 6.19
N MET A 269 -20.46 -2.44 5.52
CA MET A 269 -19.14 -2.38 6.16
C MET A 269 -19.09 -1.38 7.31
N ASN A 270 -19.77 -0.25 7.18
CA ASN A 270 -19.84 0.75 8.24
C ASN A 270 -20.60 0.26 9.49
N GLU A 271 -21.46 -0.75 9.38
CA GLU A 271 -22.10 -1.38 10.53
C GLU A 271 -21.20 -2.40 11.21
N LEU A 272 -20.39 -3.13 10.44
CA LEU A 272 -19.40 -4.05 10.97
C LEU A 272 -18.28 -3.34 11.73
N LEU A 273 -17.80 -2.21 11.19
CA LEU A 273 -16.67 -1.48 11.77
C LEU A 273 -17.08 -0.46 12.83
N TYR A 274 -18.21 0.19 12.62
CA TYR A 274 -18.70 1.31 13.43
C TYR A 274 -20.17 1.12 13.77
N PRO A 275 -20.51 0.10 14.58
CA PRO A 275 -21.91 -0.14 14.94
C PRO A 275 -22.50 1.10 15.62
N ALA A 276 -23.70 1.48 15.22
CA ALA A 276 -24.40 2.56 15.88
C ALA A 276 -24.81 2.13 17.30
N PRO A 277 -24.55 2.94 18.34
CA PRO A 277 -24.92 2.62 19.70
C PRO A 277 -26.46 2.64 19.87
N GLY A 278 -26.95 2.01 20.94
CA GLY A 278 -28.36 1.98 21.30
C GLY A 278 -29.05 0.67 20.92
N ASP A 279 -30.37 0.66 21.02
CA ASP A 279 -31.22 -0.49 20.77
C ASP A 279 -31.11 -0.97 19.32
N ALA A 280 -30.65 -2.21 19.13
CA ALA A 280 -30.45 -2.81 17.82
C ALA A 280 -31.74 -2.99 17.01
N SER A 281 -32.91 -2.95 17.64
CA SER A 281 -34.21 -2.99 16.96
C SER A 281 -34.53 -1.70 16.21
N LEU A 282 -33.90 -0.56 16.57
CA LEU A 282 -34.11 0.70 15.89
C LEU A 282 -33.26 0.78 14.63
N PRO A 283 -33.78 1.39 13.55
CA PRO A 283 -33.02 1.62 12.32
C PRO A 283 -31.87 2.58 12.56
N ARG A 284 -30.84 2.50 11.73
CA ARG A 284 -29.74 3.49 11.71
C ARG A 284 -30.24 4.80 11.09
N CYS A 285 -29.90 5.93 11.70
CA CYS A 285 -30.20 7.24 11.11
C CYS A 285 -29.45 7.38 9.77
N ARG A 286 -30.12 7.89 8.75
CA ARG A 286 -29.47 8.23 7.48
C ARG A 286 -28.83 9.61 7.61
N ILE A 287 -27.56 9.70 7.21
CA ILE A 287 -26.80 10.94 7.18
C ILE A 287 -26.46 11.23 5.72
N ALA A 288 -26.79 12.40 5.26
CA ALA A 288 -26.52 12.84 3.90
C ALA A 288 -25.78 14.17 3.87
N LEU A 289 -25.04 14.40 2.82
CA LEU A 289 -24.41 15.67 2.52
C LEU A 289 -25.50 16.71 2.19
N ALA A 290 -25.67 17.71 3.04
CA ALA A 290 -26.64 18.74 2.84
C ALA A 290 -26.14 19.86 1.90
N ARG A 291 -24.82 20.13 1.98
CA ARG A 291 -24.13 21.09 1.14
C ARG A 291 -22.65 20.72 1.06
N ALA A 292 -22.09 20.82 -0.12
CA ALA A 292 -20.66 20.83 -0.36
C ALA A 292 -20.39 21.64 -1.63
N ASP A 293 -19.31 22.40 -1.63
CA ASP A 293 -18.78 22.89 -2.90
C ASP A 293 -18.20 21.69 -3.65
N SER A 294 -18.43 21.63 -4.96
CA SER A 294 -17.89 20.55 -5.78
C SER A 294 -16.36 20.67 -5.83
N PRO A 295 -15.62 19.65 -5.45
CA PRO A 295 -14.17 19.69 -5.62
C PRO A 295 -13.84 19.75 -7.11
N GLY A 296 -12.98 20.70 -7.48
CA GLY A 296 -12.52 20.84 -8.86
C GLY A 296 -11.79 19.59 -9.31
N PHE A 297 -12.09 19.10 -10.51
CA PHE A 297 -11.34 17.97 -11.08
C PHE A 297 -9.90 18.41 -11.36
N PRO A 298 -8.86 17.71 -10.85
CA PRO A 298 -7.47 18.08 -11.11
C PRO A 298 -7.16 18.03 -12.61
N PHE A 299 -6.85 19.19 -13.20
CA PHE A 299 -6.74 19.37 -14.65
C PHE A 299 -5.75 18.38 -15.31
N ILE A 300 -4.56 18.22 -14.72
CA ILE A 300 -3.53 17.32 -15.23
C ILE A 300 -4.03 15.88 -15.28
N LEU A 301 -4.83 15.44 -14.30
CA LEU A 301 -5.34 14.08 -14.23
C LEU A 301 -6.42 13.83 -15.28
N LYS A 302 -7.20 14.87 -15.63
CA LYS A 302 -8.16 14.80 -16.72
C LYS A 302 -7.46 14.54 -18.07
N PHE A 303 -6.33 15.20 -18.31
CA PHE A 303 -5.51 14.94 -19.52
C PHE A 303 -4.91 13.53 -19.55
N LYS A 304 -4.60 12.97 -18.37
CA LYS A 304 -4.10 11.60 -18.25
C LYS A 304 -5.21 10.55 -18.29
N ASP A 305 -6.46 10.96 -18.53
CA ASP A 305 -7.62 10.07 -18.55
C ASP A 305 -7.78 9.24 -17.25
N LEU A 306 -7.51 9.90 -16.12
CA LEU A 306 -7.58 9.32 -14.79
C LEU A 306 -8.84 9.83 -14.07
N ALA A 307 -9.81 8.96 -13.85
CA ALA A 307 -10.86 9.15 -12.85
C ALA A 307 -10.31 8.90 -11.45
N GLY A 308 -11.01 9.32 -10.41
CA GLY A 308 -10.52 9.17 -9.04
C GLY A 308 -11.62 9.00 -8.01
N SER A 309 -11.20 8.58 -6.82
CA SER A 309 -12.06 8.47 -5.65
C SER A 309 -11.28 8.79 -4.37
N VAL A 310 -11.95 9.42 -3.40
CA VAL A 310 -11.38 9.74 -2.10
C VAL A 310 -12.42 9.42 -1.03
N THR A 311 -12.04 8.60 -0.05
CA THR A 311 -12.92 8.14 1.02
C THR A 311 -12.44 8.65 2.37
N TYR A 312 -13.35 9.26 3.12
CA TYR A 312 -13.14 9.74 4.49
C TYR A 312 -14.03 8.99 5.47
N ALA A 313 -13.53 8.81 6.69
CA ALA A 313 -14.33 8.53 7.87
C ALA A 313 -14.47 9.81 8.68
N ALA A 314 -15.68 10.17 9.11
CA ALA A 314 -15.91 11.35 9.94
C ALA A 314 -16.76 10.99 11.16
N GLU A 315 -16.48 11.63 12.28
CA GLU A 315 -17.26 11.50 13.50
C GLU A 315 -18.61 12.18 13.34
N VAL A 316 -19.65 11.59 13.93
CA VAL A 316 -21.02 12.13 13.88
C VAL A 316 -21.34 12.76 15.23
N ALA A 317 -21.50 14.08 15.26
CA ALA A 317 -21.97 14.81 16.43
C ALA A 317 -23.46 14.52 16.70
N GLN A 318 -23.94 14.85 17.92
CA GLN A 318 -25.35 14.61 18.32
C GLN A 318 -26.39 15.27 17.41
N ASN A 319 -26.03 16.38 16.78
CA ASN A 319 -26.88 17.10 15.82
C ASN A 319 -26.76 16.53 14.39
N GLY A 320 -26.03 15.41 14.17
CA GLY A 320 -25.81 14.78 12.87
C GLY A 320 -24.74 15.45 12.00
N VAL A 321 -24.08 16.49 12.48
CA VAL A 321 -22.98 17.15 11.76
C VAL A 321 -21.72 16.27 11.83
N LEU A 322 -21.05 16.09 10.69
CA LEU A 322 -19.77 15.36 10.64
C LEU A 322 -18.63 16.27 11.07
N GLN A 323 -17.74 15.70 11.88
CA GLN A 323 -16.57 16.36 12.44
C GLN A 323 -15.34 15.46 12.26
N ASN A 324 -14.15 16.05 12.39
CA ASN A 324 -12.88 15.34 12.39
C ASN A 324 -12.73 14.35 11.21
N PRO A 325 -12.91 14.80 9.94
CA PRO A 325 -12.76 13.91 8.79
C PRO A 325 -11.35 13.38 8.71
N ARG A 326 -11.23 12.06 8.65
CA ARG A 326 -9.98 11.32 8.53
C ARG A 326 -9.93 10.61 7.19
N LEU A 327 -8.88 10.85 6.41
CA LEU A 327 -8.64 10.15 5.16
C LEU A 327 -8.47 8.66 5.39
N MET A 328 -9.29 7.85 4.72
CA MET A 328 -9.25 6.39 4.78
C MET A 328 -8.56 5.78 3.56
N ALA A 329 -8.92 6.27 2.38
CA ALA A 329 -8.38 5.77 1.12
C ALA A 329 -8.51 6.81 0.01
N TRP A 330 -7.74 6.62 -1.04
CA TRP A 330 -7.82 7.40 -2.28
C TRP A 330 -7.26 6.60 -3.46
N ALA A 331 -7.69 6.96 -4.66
CA ALA A 331 -7.24 6.32 -5.91
C ALA A 331 -7.38 7.27 -7.10
N PRO A 332 -6.56 7.14 -8.14
CA PRO A 332 -5.23 6.53 -8.14
C PRO A 332 -4.14 7.57 -7.84
N HIS A 333 -4.47 8.85 -7.65
CA HIS A 333 -3.51 9.94 -7.52
C HIS A 333 -3.83 10.87 -6.34
N PRO A 334 -2.82 11.34 -5.57
CA PRO A 334 -3.02 12.16 -4.37
C PRO A 334 -3.61 13.56 -4.67
N ASP A 335 -3.58 14.03 -5.91
CA ASP A 335 -4.19 15.30 -6.30
C ASP A 335 -5.71 15.31 -6.10
N PHE A 336 -6.37 14.15 -6.16
CA PHE A 336 -7.77 14.05 -5.81
C PHE A 336 -8.01 14.34 -4.32
N VAL A 337 -7.10 13.92 -3.44
CA VAL A 337 -7.15 14.26 -2.01
C VAL A 337 -7.03 15.78 -1.85
N ARG A 338 -6.04 16.42 -2.46
CA ARG A 338 -5.83 17.88 -2.39
C ARG A 338 -7.05 18.65 -2.90
N ALA A 339 -7.65 18.22 -3.99
CA ALA A 339 -8.86 18.84 -4.53
C ALA A 339 -10.07 18.72 -3.57
N THR A 340 -10.22 17.55 -2.92
CA THR A 340 -11.28 17.30 -1.97
C THR A 340 -11.08 18.12 -0.68
N GLU A 341 -9.85 18.16 -0.16
CA GLU A 341 -9.50 18.93 1.04
C GLU A 341 -9.69 20.44 0.87
N ALA A 342 -9.45 20.97 -0.33
CA ALA A 342 -9.63 22.39 -0.63
C ALA A 342 -11.08 22.88 -0.41
N VAL A 343 -12.08 21.98 -0.49
CA VAL A 343 -13.50 22.30 -0.29
C VAL A 343 -14.07 21.74 1.00
N GLN A 344 -13.27 21.08 1.82
CA GLN A 344 -13.70 20.39 3.04
C GLN A 344 -14.43 21.32 4.04
N SER A 345 -13.99 22.56 4.14
CA SER A 345 -14.62 23.57 5.02
C SER A 345 -16.07 23.92 4.62
N SER A 346 -16.46 23.65 3.37
CA SER A 346 -17.83 23.90 2.88
C SER A 346 -18.80 22.77 3.23
N TRP A 347 -18.31 21.61 3.63
CA TRP A 347 -19.14 20.43 3.86
C TRP A 347 -20.11 20.68 5.01
N ARG A 348 -21.40 20.39 4.75
CA ARG A 348 -22.47 20.44 5.73
C ARG A 348 -23.29 19.17 5.61
N TRP A 349 -23.59 18.59 6.74
CA TRP A 349 -24.27 17.31 6.85
C TRP A 349 -25.57 17.48 7.62
N ARG A 350 -26.53 16.61 7.35
CA ARG A 350 -27.79 16.55 8.07
C ARG A 350 -28.25 15.10 8.18
N ILE A 351 -29.07 14.84 9.18
CA ILE A 351 -29.85 13.61 9.25
C ILE A 351 -30.95 13.71 8.19
N GLU A 352 -31.04 12.71 7.32
CA GLU A 352 -31.98 12.68 6.20
C GLU A 352 -33.20 11.81 6.55
N GLY A 353 -34.35 12.19 6.03
CA GLY A 353 -35.61 11.50 6.22
C GLY A 353 -36.40 11.93 7.44
N THR A 354 -37.50 11.21 7.72
CA THR A 354 -38.45 11.50 8.78
C THR A 354 -38.00 10.99 10.15
N LEU A 355 -37.09 10.01 10.18
CA LEU A 355 -36.61 9.44 11.42
C LEU A 355 -35.45 10.28 11.96
N GLN A 356 -35.64 10.75 13.18
CA GLN A 356 -34.65 11.53 13.95
C GLN A 356 -34.35 10.79 15.27
N PRO A 357 -33.17 10.97 15.91
CA PRO A 357 -32.99 10.48 17.26
C PRO A 357 -34.08 10.99 18.23
N PRO A 358 -34.62 10.15 19.10
CA PRO A 358 -34.25 8.77 19.42
C PRO A 358 -34.91 7.69 18.55
N ALA A 359 -35.73 8.02 17.56
CA ALA A 359 -36.40 7.02 16.71
C ALA A 359 -35.46 6.30 15.73
N CYS A 360 -34.22 6.71 15.60
CA CYS A 360 -33.16 6.00 14.91
C CYS A 360 -31.83 6.08 15.66
N ARG A 361 -30.93 5.11 15.44
CA ARG A 361 -29.59 5.05 16.04
C ARG A 361 -28.63 5.95 15.27
N LEU A 362 -28.06 6.94 15.93
CA LEU A 362 -27.04 7.80 15.33
C LEU A 362 -25.69 7.05 15.27
N PRO A 363 -25.08 6.88 14.10
CA PRO A 363 -23.76 6.23 14.02
C PRO A 363 -22.69 7.13 14.67
N LYS A 364 -21.66 6.53 15.28
CA LYS A 364 -20.50 7.30 15.79
C LYS A 364 -19.61 7.80 14.66
N VAL A 365 -19.54 7.05 13.57
CA VAL A 365 -18.70 7.35 12.40
C VAL A 365 -19.53 7.16 11.14
N HIS A 366 -19.36 8.06 10.20
CA HIS A 366 -19.93 7.98 8.86
C HIS A 366 -18.81 7.94 7.80
N ILE A 367 -18.99 7.12 6.79
CA ILE A 367 -18.05 7.00 5.66
C ILE A 367 -18.59 7.81 4.49
N VAL A 368 -17.72 8.61 3.91
CA VAL A 368 -18.03 9.50 2.79
C VAL A 368 -17.04 9.26 1.68
N THR A 369 -17.55 9.03 0.47
CA THR A 369 -16.73 8.90 -0.73
C THR A 369 -17.04 10.03 -1.71
N PHE A 370 -16.00 10.64 -2.25
CA PHE A 370 -16.05 11.61 -3.35
C PHE A 370 -15.51 10.94 -4.61
N GLU A 371 -16.32 10.92 -5.64
CA GLU A 371 -15.99 10.30 -6.93
C GLU A 371 -15.72 11.39 -7.98
N TYR A 372 -14.64 11.20 -8.73
CA TYR A 372 -14.23 12.06 -9.83
C TYR A 372 -14.39 11.29 -11.14
N ALA A 373 -15.55 11.38 -11.75
CA ALA A 373 -15.85 10.69 -12.99
C ALA A 373 -15.38 11.51 -14.21
N LEU A 374 -14.86 10.82 -15.21
CA LEU A 374 -14.65 11.40 -16.52
C LEU A 374 -16.01 11.52 -17.22
N GLY A 375 -16.39 12.73 -17.60
CA GLY A 375 -17.61 12.96 -18.37
C GLY A 375 -17.50 12.34 -19.77
N ARG A 376 -17.90 11.08 -19.94
CA ARG A 376 -17.94 10.34 -21.21
C ARG A 376 -19.36 9.91 -21.53
#